data_a0f9c688fc7adc13df0b8766ee93f25f
#
_entry.id   a0f9c688fc7adc13df0b8766ee93f25f
#
_cell.length_a   1.000
_cell.length_b   1.000
_cell.length_c   1.000
_cell.angle_alpha   90.00
_cell.angle_beta   90.00
_cell.angle_gamma   90.00
#
_symmetry.space_group_name_H-M   'P 1'
#
loop_
_entity.id
_entity.type
_entity.pdbx_description
1 polymer ?
#
loop_
_entity_poly.entity_id
_entity_poly.type
_entity_poly.pdbx_seq_one_letter_code
_entity_poly.pdbx_strand_id
1 'polypeptide(L)'
;MVIIVKPAENIRLDVLIATHSEEAGLLFKTVNGCRHMAYPDKSKVHIYLCDDNDRPEIAKLAHDMGIGYFGLSDNKLAKAGNLNHALSKTDSPLVVTFDADMIPRSNFLMETIPYFSLPEMILDHGEWKK
;
A
#
# COMPACT_ATOMS: atom_id res chain seq x y z
N MET A 1 -1.56 7.80 3.52
CA MET A 1 -2.70 7.69 4.43
C MET A 1 -2.79 6.27 4.97
N VAL A 2 -3.09 6.14 6.25
CA VAL A 2 -3.34 4.85 6.89
C VAL A 2 -4.81 4.82 7.33
N ILE A 3 -5.54 3.77 6.95
CA ILE A 3 -6.93 3.61 7.32
C ILE A 3 -7.04 2.41 8.24
N ILE A 4 -7.55 2.63 9.45
CA ILE A 4 -7.78 1.57 10.44
C ILE A 4 -9.23 1.14 10.35
N VAL A 5 -9.45 -0.12 10.01
CA VAL A 5 -10.79 -0.70 9.97
C VAL A 5 -11.09 -1.38 11.31
N LYS A 6 -10.11 -2.03 11.91
CA LYS A 6 -10.27 -2.74 13.18
C LYS A 6 -8.93 -2.79 13.91
N PRO A 7 -8.82 -2.21 15.12
CA PRO A 7 -7.58 -2.27 15.87
C PRO A 7 -7.31 -3.68 16.37
N ALA A 8 -6.08 -4.15 16.19
CA ALA A 8 -5.61 -5.42 16.71
C ALA A 8 -4.09 -5.45 16.67
N GLU A 9 -3.46 -6.16 17.61
CA GLU A 9 -2.03 -6.37 17.60
C GLU A 9 -1.65 -7.30 16.44
N ASN A 10 -0.51 -7.02 15.78
CA ASN A 10 0.06 -7.87 14.73
C ASN A 10 -0.98 -8.24 13.66
N ILE A 11 -1.72 -7.26 13.22
CA ILE A 11 -2.81 -7.45 12.26
C ILE A 11 -2.28 -7.59 10.83
N ARG A 12 -3.09 -8.21 10.00
CA ARG A 12 -2.85 -8.29 8.56
C ARG A 12 -3.06 -6.91 7.94
N LEU A 13 -2.15 -6.51 7.06
CA LEU A 13 -2.22 -5.22 6.41
C LEU A 13 -1.94 -5.32 4.91
N ASP A 14 -2.58 -4.46 4.15
CA ASP A 14 -2.35 -4.30 2.72
C ASP A 14 -1.62 -2.98 2.47
N VAL A 15 -0.54 -3.05 1.71
CA VAL A 15 0.23 -1.88 1.26
C VAL A 15 -0.12 -1.65 -0.20
N LEU A 16 -0.74 -0.52 -0.49
CA LEU A 16 -1.16 -0.16 -1.85
C LEU A 16 -0.25 0.95 -2.38
N ILE A 17 0.43 0.68 -3.47
CA ILE A 17 1.31 1.64 -4.15
C ILE A 17 0.60 2.09 -5.42
N ALA A 18 0.16 3.35 -5.47
CA ALA A 18 -0.56 3.91 -6.60
C ALA A 18 0.41 4.41 -7.66
N THR A 19 0.21 3.99 -8.90
CA THR A 19 1.02 4.44 -10.04
C THR A 19 0.14 4.67 -11.27
N HIS A 20 0.58 5.57 -12.16
CA HIS A 20 -0.07 5.87 -13.42
C HIS A 20 0.93 5.83 -14.57
N SER A 21 1.95 6.67 -14.51
CA SER A 21 2.94 6.81 -15.59
C SER A 21 4.39 6.61 -15.11
N GLU A 22 4.58 6.36 -13.81
CA GLU A 22 5.92 6.19 -13.26
C GLU A 22 6.61 4.96 -13.84
N GLU A 23 7.92 5.08 -14.08
CA GLU A 23 8.71 4.02 -14.69
C GLU A 23 8.95 2.84 -13.76
N ALA A 24 9.17 1.67 -14.35
CA ALA A 24 9.42 0.43 -13.61
C ALA A 24 10.62 0.55 -12.65
N GLY A 25 11.67 1.28 -13.04
CA GLY A 25 12.83 1.48 -12.17
C GLY A 25 12.52 2.23 -10.88
N LEU A 26 11.68 3.25 -10.96
CA LEU A 26 11.22 3.98 -9.77
C LEU A 26 10.34 3.07 -8.90
N LEU A 27 9.41 2.38 -9.52
CA LEU A 27 8.50 1.47 -8.81
C LEU A 27 9.24 0.33 -8.14
N PHE A 28 10.28 -0.20 -8.78
CA PHE A 28 11.15 -1.20 -8.17
C PHE A 28 11.70 -0.71 -6.83
N LYS A 29 12.20 0.53 -6.78
CA LYS A 29 12.77 1.11 -5.55
C LYS A 29 11.70 1.24 -4.46
N THR A 30 10.51 1.70 -4.83
CA THR A 30 9.41 1.89 -3.87
C THR A 30 8.92 0.55 -3.33
N VAL A 31 8.71 -0.43 -4.20
CA VAL A 31 8.31 -1.79 -3.78
C VAL A 31 9.39 -2.40 -2.89
N ASN A 32 10.66 -2.26 -3.28
CA ASN A 32 11.76 -2.78 -2.47
C ASN A 32 11.80 -2.15 -1.08
N GLY A 33 11.57 -0.83 -1.00
CA GLY A 33 11.45 -0.13 0.29
C GLY A 33 10.30 -0.68 1.13
N CYS A 34 9.14 -0.91 0.52
CA CYS A 34 7.98 -1.48 1.21
C CYS A 34 8.26 -2.91 1.70
N ARG A 35 8.96 -3.72 0.89
CA ARG A 35 9.32 -5.10 1.27
C ARG A 35 10.29 -5.15 2.44
N HIS A 36 11.08 -4.10 2.66
CA HIS A 36 12.06 -4.02 3.73
C HIS A 36 11.53 -3.34 4.99
N MET A 37 10.28 -2.94 5.01
CA MET A 37 9.68 -2.42 6.23
C MET A 37 9.62 -3.53 7.30
N ALA A 38 10.10 -3.20 8.50
CA ALA A 38 10.05 -4.13 9.63
C ALA A 38 8.61 -4.31 10.09
N TYR A 39 8.25 -5.56 10.39
CA TYR A 39 6.94 -5.90 10.95
C TYR A 39 7.09 -7.25 11.68
N PRO A 40 6.41 -7.46 12.82
CA PRO A 40 6.61 -8.69 13.61
C PRO A 40 6.39 -9.98 12.82
N ASP A 41 5.33 -10.03 12.01
CA ASP A 41 5.06 -11.16 11.13
C ASP A 41 4.89 -10.64 9.69
N LYS A 42 5.96 -10.70 8.93
CA LYS A 42 5.96 -10.16 7.56
C LYS A 42 5.02 -10.91 6.62
N SER A 43 4.61 -12.13 6.96
CA SER A 43 3.63 -12.85 6.15
C SER A 43 2.25 -12.18 6.16
N LYS A 44 2.01 -11.30 7.11
CA LYS A 44 0.77 -10.51 7.21
C LYS A 44 0.79 -9.23 6.40
N VAL A 45 1.93 -8.86 5.83
CA VAL A 45 2.09 -7.67 5.00
C VAL A 45 1.93 -8.06 3.53
N HIS A 46 0.87 -7.56 2.90
CA HIS A 46 0.59 -7.82 1.49
C HIS A 46 0.78 -6.54 0.70
N ILE A 47 1.66 -6.57 -0.30
CA ILE A 47 2.00 -5.41 -1.11
C ILE A 47 1.38 -5.56 -2.49
N TYR A 48 0.77 -4.47 -2.98
CA TYR A 48 0.14 -4.43 -4.30
C TYR A 48 0.57 -3.18 -5.05
N LEU A 49 0.90 -3.35 -6.34
CA LEU A 49 0.99 -2.23 -7.27
C LEU A 49 -0.39 -1.99 -7.87
N CYS A 50 -0.87 -0.76 -7.73
CA CYS A 50 -2.18 -0.35 -8.23
C CYS A 50 -1.95 0.60 -9.40
N ASP A 51 -2.07 0.07 -10.63
CA ASP A 51 -1.74 0.79 -11.86
C ASP A 51 -3.02 1.16 -12.60
N ASP A 52 -3.36 2.44 -12.60
CA ASP A 52 -4.55 2.93 -13.29
C ASP A 52 -4.38 3.08 -14.80
N ASN A 53 -3.24 2.67 -15.32
CA ASN A 53 -2.94 2.63 -16.74
C ASN A 53 -2.75 1.20 -17.26
N ASP A 54 -2.93 0.22 -16.40
CA ASP A 54 -2.91 -1.22 -16.68
C ASP A 54 -1.78 -1.64 -17.63
N ARG A 55 -0.55 -1.31 -17.27
CA ARG A 55 0.62 -1.55 -18.12
C ARG A 55 1.17 -2.95 -17.94
N PRO A 56 1.35 -3.73 -19.02
CA PRO A 56 1.89 -5.09 -18.92
C PRO A 56 3.27 -5.16 -18.27
N GLU A 57 4.15 -4.19 -18.53
CA GLU A 57 5.50 -4.16 -17.93
C GLU A 57 5.45 -3.95 -16.42
N ILE A 58 4.46 -3.27 -15.90
CA ILE A 58 4.29 -3.06 -14.46
C ILE A 58 3.67 -4.31 -13.82
N ALA A 59 2.74 -4.96 -14.49
CA ALA A 59 2.22 -6.26 -14.05
C ALA A 59 3.34 -7.29 -13.96
N LYS A 60 4.26 -7.29 -14.94
CA LYS A 60 5.42 -8.17 -14.92
C LYS A 60 6.36 -7.85 -13.76
N LEU A 61 6.61 -6.58 -13.50
CA LEU A 61 7.42 -6.15 -12.37
C LEU A 61 6.85 -6.69 -11.05
N ALA A 62 5.55 -6.55 -10.86
CA ALA A 62 4.88 -7.06 -9.66
C ALA A 62 5.06 -8.57 -9.53
N HIS A 63 4.85 -9.31 -10.63
CA HIS A 63 5.03 -10.75 -10.65
C HIS A 63 6.47 -11.14 -10.30
N ASP A 64 7.45 -10.48 -10.91
CA ASP A 64 8.87 -10.78 -10.69
C ASP A 64 9.30 -10.46 -9.25
N MET A 65 8.67 -9.49 -8.61
CA MET A 65 8.95 -9.13 -7.22
C MET A 65 8.09 -9.92 -6.21
N GLY A 66 7.20 -10.78 -6.67
CA GLY A 66 6.36 -11.60 -5.80
C GLY A 66 5.31 -10.82 -5.04
N ILE A 67 4.80 -9.73 -5.62
CA ILE A 67 3.73 -8.92 -5.04
C ILE A 67 2.49 -8.93 -5.92
N GLY A 68 1.37 -8.42 -5.39
CA GLY A 68 0.12 -8.34 -6.13
C GLY A 68 0.10 -7.17 -7.10
N TYR A 69 -0.83 -7.23 -8.05
CA TYR A 69 -1.03 -6.21 -9.05
C TYR A 69 -2.54 -6.01 -9.29
N PHE A 70 -2.96 -4.76 -9.27
CA PHE A 70 -4.30 -4.36 -9.69
C PHE A 70 -4.17 -3.36 -10.84
N GLY A 71 -4.58 -3.80 -12.03
CA GLY A 71 -4.62 -2.94 -13.19
C GLY A 71 -6.02 -2.38 -13.39
N LEU A 72 -6.13 -1.11 -13.70
CA LEU A 72 -7.39 -0.45 -14.00
C LEU A 72 -7.23 0.39 -15.26
N SER A 73 -7.92 -0.01 -16.32
CA SER A 73 -8.05 0.79 -17.53
C SER A 73 -9.31 1.65 -17.43
N ASP A 74 -9.37 2.74 -18.19
CA ASP A 74 -10.53 3.62 -18.22
C ASP A 74 -10.91 4.19 -16.83
N ASN A 75 -9.91 4.66 -16.11
CA ASN A 75 -10.10 5.24 -14.78
C ASN A 75 -10.42 6.73 -14.89
N LYS A 76 -11.68 7.11 -14.62
CA LYS A 76 -12.13 8.50 -14.69
C LYS A 76 -11.88 9.29 -13.41
N LEU A 77 -11.60 8.61 -12.30
CA LEU A 77 -11.40 9.22 -10.99
C LEU A 77 -9.93 9.28 -10.59
N ALA A 78 -9.02 9.03 -11.53
CA ALA A 78 -7.58 9.05 -11.32
C ALA A 78 -7.17 8.23 -10.09
N LYS A 79 -6.36 8.81 -9.18
CA LYS A 79 -5.85 8.08 -8.01
C LYS A 79 -6.96 7.54 -7.11
N ALA A 80 -8.04 8.31 -6.91
CA ALA A 80 -9.15 7.86 -6.06
C ALA A 80 -9.82 6.61 -6.62
N GLY A 81 -10.07 6.57 -7.94
CA GLY A 81 -10.63 5.39 -8.59
C GLY A 81 -9.72 4.18 -8.52
N ASN A 82 -8.42 4.40 -8.70
CA ASN A 82 -7.41 3.35 -8.60
C ASN A 82 -7.38 2.72 -7.20
N LEU A 83 -7.33 3.53 -6.15
CA LEU A 83 -7.33 3.05 -4.78
C LEU A 83 -8.66 2.37 -4.41
N ASN A 84 -9.79 2.94 -4.83
CA ASN A 84 -11.10 2.33 -4.59
C ASN A 84 -11.21 0.96 -5.26
N HIS A 85 -10.68 0.81 -6.48
CA HIS A 85 -10.65 -0.48 -7.15
C HIS A 85 -9.85 -1.51 -6.33
N ALA A 86 -8.66 -1.13 -5.88
CA ALA A 86 -7.82 -2.01 -5.06
C ALA A 86 -8.52 -2.37 -3.74
N LEU A 87 -9.11 -1.39 -3.05
CA LEU A 87 -9.82 -1.62 -1.80
C LEU A 87 -10.99 -2.58 -1.97
N SER A 88 -11.67 -2.57 -3.13
CA SER A 88 -12.75 -3.50 -3.40
C SER A 88 -12.30 -4.95 -3.57
N LYS A 89 -11.00 -5.17 -3.79
CA LYS A 89 -10.39 -6.47 -4.01
C LYS A 89 -9.61 -7.02 -2.80
N THR A 90 -9.51 -6.22 -1.74
CA THR A 90 -8.76 -6.60 -0.54
C THR A 90 -9.67 -6.53 0.69
N ASP A 91 -9.34 -7.28 1.72
CA ASP A 91 -10.16 -7.38 2.93
C ASP A 91 -9.36 -7.25 4.23
N SER A 92 -8.10 -6.84 4.15
CA SER A 92 -7.28 -6.68 5.34
C SER A 92 -7.85 -5.58 6.24
N PRO A 93 -7.76 -5.75 7.57
CA PRO A 93 -8.30 -4.76 8.51
C PRO A 93 -7.53 -3.45 8.52
N LEU A 94 -6.34 -3.41 7.92
CA LEU A 94 -5.50 -2.22 7.86
C LEU A 94 -5.00 -2.03 6.44
N VAL A 95 -5.05 -0.78 5.96
CA VAL A 95 -4.55 -0.41 4.64
C VAL A 95 -3.60 0.77 4.77
N VAL A 96 -2.43 0.65 4.15
CA VAL A 96 -1.42 1.71 4.04
C VAL A 96 -1.26 2.04 2.56
N THR A 97 -1.32 3.31 2.20
CA THR A 97 -1.15 3.73 0.82
C THR A 97 0.11 4.58 0.64
N PHE A 98 0.82 4.33 -0.45
CA PHE A 98 1.98 5.10 -0.86
C PHE A 98 1.80 5.59 -2.28
N ASP A 99 2.30 6.79 -2.57
CA ASP A 99 2.51 7.22 -3.94
C ASP A 99 3.72 6.51 -4.54
N ALA A 100 3.80 6.45 -5.86
CA ALA A 100 4.83 5.68 -6.57
C ALA A 100 6.26 6.10 -6.21
N ASP A 101 6.48 7.36 -5.85
CA ASP A 101 7.78 7.93 -5.50
C ASP A 101 8.05 7.99 -3.99
N MET A 102 7.16 7.42 -3.19
CA MET A 102 7.28 7.40 -1.73
C MET A 102 8.00 6.14 -1.26
N ILE A 103 9.30 6.25 -0.99
CA ILE A 103 10.08 5.12 -0.47
C ILE A 103 10.06 5.18 1.06
N PRO A 104 9.38 4.26 1.75
CA PRO A 104 9.28 4.30 3.20
C PRO A 104 10.60 3.92 3.87
N ARG A 105 10.80 4.42 5.08
CA ARG A 105 11.87 3.94 5.95
C ARG A 105 11.52 2.56 6.49
N SER A 106 12.54 1.78 6.84
CA SER A 106 12.34 0.42 7.33
C SER A 106 11.52 0.36 8.63
N ASN A 107 11.53 1.40 9.43
CA ASN A 107 10.82 1.48 10.71
C ASN A 107 9.41 2.08 10.59
N PHE A 108 8.93 2.38 9.38
CA PHE A 108 7.64 3.07 9.19
C PHE A 108 6.49 2.33 9.89
N LEU A 109 6.35 1.03 9.64
CA LEU A 109 5.26 0.26 10.23
C LEU A 109 5.41 0.15 11.76
N MET A 110 6.64 -0.05 12.23
CA MET A 110 6.89 -0.21 13.67
C MET A 110 6.65 1.09 14.44
N GLU A 111 6.85 2.25 13.82
CA GLU A 111 6.57 3.54 14.44
C GLU A 111 5.08 3.91 14.39
N THR A 112 4.35 3.43 13.38
CA THR A 112 2.94 3.78 13.19
C THR A 112 1.98 2.80 13.83
N ILE A 113 2.28 1.50 13.80
CA ILE A 113 1.39 0.44 14.29
C ILE A 113 1.04 0.53 15.79
N PRO A 114 1.93 0.96 16.70
CA PRO A 114 1.54 1.09 18.10
C PRO A 114 0.31 1.98 18.32
N TYR A 115 0.03 2.90 17.41
CA TYR A 115 -1.16 3.76 17.50
C TYR A 115 -2.45 3.00 17.15
N PHE A 116 -2.35 1.82 16.55
CA PHE A 116 -3.53 1.03 16.17
C PHE A 116 -4.19 0.31 17.36
N SER A 117 -3.60 0.39 18.54
CA SER A 117 -4.29 -0.04 19.76
C SER A 117 -5.41 0.94 20.15
N LEU A 118 -5.41 2.14 19.59
CA LEU A 118 -6.43 3.15 19.79
C LEU A 118 -7.54 2.98 18.74
N PRO A 119 -8.81 2.87 19.16
CA PRO A 119 -9.90 2.68 18.20
C PRO A 119 -10.07 3.90 17.29
N GLU A 120 -10.40 3.62 16.03
CA GLU A 120 -10.80 4.63 15.05
C GLU A 120 -9.73 5.70 14.77
N MET A 121 -8.46 5.31 14.80
CA MET A 121 -7.38 6.23 14.43
C MET A 121 -7.15 6.23 12.92
N ILE A 122 -7.03 7.42 12.35
CA ILE A 122 -6.71 7.63 10.93
C ILE A 122 -5.43 8.46 10.85
N LEU A 123 -4.46 7.99 10.07
CA LEU A 123 -3.28 8.77 9.75
C LEU A 123 -3.58 9.62 8.51
N ASP A 124 -3.62 10.93 8.70
CA ASP A 124 -3.86 11.88 7.63
C ASP A 124 -2.75 12.92 7.63
N HIS A 125 -2.07 13.06 6.49
CA HIS A 125 -0.95 13.99 6.30
C HIS A 125 0.13 13.88 7.38
N GLY A 126 0.43 12.66 7.82
CA GLY A 126 1.46 12.42 8.83
C GLY A 126 1.00 12.61 10.27
N GLU A 127 -0.27 12.91 10.50
CA GLU A 127 -0.85 13.09 11.83
C GLU A 127 -1.92 12.05 12.11
N TRP A 128 -1.91 11.49 13.33
CA TRP A 128 -2.96 10.59 13.79
C TRP A 128 -4.16 11.38 14.28
N LYS A 129 -5.33 11.03 13.76
CA LYS A 129 -6.62 11.64 14.14
C LYS A 129 -7.61 10.56 14.50
N LYS A 130 -8.37 10.87 15.53
CA LYS A 130 -9.42 9.99 16.02
C LYS A 130 -10.70 10.15 15.22
#